data_e7de27a7673eabe6ac39d22f7696a6fe
#
_entry.id   e7de27a7673eabe6ac39d22f7696a6fe
#
_cell.length_a   1.000
_cell.length_b   1.000
_cell.length_c   1.000
_cell.angle_alpha   90.00
_cell.angle_beta   90.00
_cell.angle_gamma   90.00
#
_symmetry.space_group_name_H-M   'P 1'
#
loop_
_entity.id
_entity.type
_entity.pdbx_description
1 polymer ?
#
loop_
_entity_poly.entity_id
_entity_poly.type
_entity_poly.pdbx_seq_one_letter_code
_entity_poly.pdbx_strand_id
1 'polypeptide(L)'
;FFGVMRVAITRDDAMGGDVHVLMHGTTLHGAQARAPGFACSPTMYYATSTPLGQAAQRIQGRSPAAKIGIVGQGSGAMAAYKRAADKMTFFEIDPMVDRVSRDPSWFTFISNCADGPIRTVLGDARLTMAREAPGTYDLLVIDAFSSDAVPTHLLTVEAIRGYLDLLKP
;
A
#
# COMPACT_ATOMS: atom_id res chain seq x y z
N PHE A 1 -13.63 -15.38 -4.40
CA PHE A 1 -12.29 -16.00 -4.44
C PHE A 1 -11.40 -15.11 -5.28
N PHE A 2 -10.37 -14.53 -4.66
CA PHE A 2 -9.49 -13.53 -5.30
C PHE A 2 -8.16 -14.15 -5.79
N GLY A 3 -8.05 -15.48 -5.83
CA GLY A 3 -6.87 -16.22 -6.28
C GLY A 3 -6.08 -16.88 -5.14
N VAL A 4 -4.91 -17.42 -5.46
CA VAL A 4 -4.01 -18.07 -4.51
C VAL A 4 -2.86 -17.12 -4.18
N MET A 5 -2.81 -16.72 -2.92
CA MET A 5 -1.73 -15.92 -2.36
C MET A 5 -0.72 -16.80 -1.63
N ARG A 6 0.55 -16.49 -1.73
CA ARG A 6 1.60 -17.15 -0.94
C ARG A 6 2.63 -16.13 -0.48
N VAL A 7 3.22 -16.39 0.69
CA VAL A 7 4.45 -15.72 1.11
C VAL A 7 5.61 -16.68 0.87
N ALA A 8 6.62 -16.21 0.16
CA ALA A 8 7.88 -16.91 -0.04
C ALA A 8 8.98 -16.20 0.75
N ILE A 9 9.96 -16.97 1.21
CA ILE A 9 11.17 -16.44 1.85
C ILE A 9 12.30 -16.64 0.86
N THR A 10 12.97 -15.56 0.51
CA THR A 10 14.18 -15.55 -0.32
C THR A 10 15.33 -14.96 0.48
N ARG A 11 16.56 -15.12 -0.01
CA ARG A 11 17.74 -14.53 0.61
C ARG A 11 18.34 -13.49 -0.33
N ASP A 12 18.64 -12.32 0.22
CA ASP A 12 19.36 -11.26 -0.46
C ASP A 12 20.39 -10.66 0.51
N ASP A 13 21.66 -10.94 0.26
CA ASP A 13 22.74 -10.48 1.13
C ASP A 13 22.92 -8.96 1.10
N ALA A 14 22.52 -8.29 0.01
CA ALA A 14 22.51 -6.82 -0.07
C ALA A 14 21.42 -6.20 0.82
N MET A 15 20.38 -6.96 1.15
CA MET A 15 19.32 -6.58 2.09
C MET A 15 19.51 -7.17 3.50
N GLY A 16 20.67 -7.73 3.77
CA GLY A 16 21.05 -8.24 5.08
C GLY A 16 20.53 -9.63 5.39
N GLY A 17 20.02 -10.41 4.41
CA GLY A 17 19.59 -11.78 4.59
C GLY A 17 18.19 -12.08 4.08
N ASP A 18 17.30 -12.57 4.94
CA ASP A 18 15.97 -13.03 4.54
C ASP A 18 15.08 -11.88 4.09
N VAL A 19 14.39 -12.10 2.98
CA VAL A 19 13.39 -11.21 2.38
C VAL A 19 12.09 -11.99 2.23
N HIS A 20 11.03 -11.51 2.87
CA HIS A 20 9.69 -12.04 2.71
C HIS A 20 9.01 -11.40 1.51
N VAL A 21 8.45 -12.24 0.64
CA VAL A 21 7.90 -11.84 -0.65
C VAL A 21 6.45 -12.26 -0.73
N LEU A 22 5.54 -11.32 -0.96
CA LEU A 22 4.12 -11.59 -1.19
C LEU A 22 3.90 -11.81 -2.68
N MET A 23 3.34 -12.95 -3.03
CA MET A 23 3.01 -13.33 -4.41
C MET A 23 1.54 -13.72 -4.53
N HIS A 24 0.93 -13.36 -5.65
CA HIS A 24 -0.41 -13.77 -6.04
C HIS A 24 -0.33 -14.37 -7.45
N GLY A 25 -0.47 -15.70 -7.54
CA GLY A 25 -0.07 -16.41 -8.76
C GLY A 25 1.43 -16.21 -9.05
N THR A 26 1.74 -15.63 -10.20
CA THR A 26 3.11 -15.27 -10.62
C THR A 26 3.47 -13.80 -10.32
N THR A 27 2.49 -12.98 -9.93
CA THR A 27 2.68 -11.54 -9.71
C THR A 27 3.23 -11.26 -8.32
N LEU A 28 4.24 -10.41 -8.26
CA LEU A 28 4.88 -9.95 -7.05
C LEU A 28 4.16 -8.71 -6.51
N HIS A 29 3.57 -8.82 -5.31
CA HIS A 29 2.77 -7.75 -4.68
C HIS A 29 3.48 -7.02 -3.55
N GLY A 30 4.73 -7.33 -3.29
CA GLY A 30 5.55 -6.65 -2.31
C GLY A 30 6.61 -7.55 -1.71
N ALA A 31 7.63 -6.92 -1.16
CA ALA A 31 8.73 -7.59 -0.49
C ALA A 31 9.20 -6.78 0.72
N GLN A 32 9.66 -7.46 1.76
CA GLN A 32 10.21 -6.85 2.95
C GLN A 32 11.47 -7.58 3.40
N ALA A 33 12.58 -6.86 3.54
CA ALA A 33 13.76 -7.37 4.20
C ALA A 33 13.49 -7.55 5.71
N ARG A 34 14.05 -8.59 6.31
CA ARG A 34 13.85 -8.90 7.74
C ARG A 34 14.96 -8.38 8.63
N ALA A 35 16.10 -8.03 8.06
CA ALA A 35 17.22 -7.46 8.81
C ALA A 35 16.83 -6.09 9.41
N PRO A 36 17.17 -5.83 10.70
CA PRO A 36 16.71 -4.64 11.42
C PRO A 36 17.01 -3.32 10.71
N GLY A 37 18.15 -3.19 10.04
CA GLY A 37 18.52 -1.97 9.29
C GLY A 37 17.74 -1.75 7.99
N PHE A 38 17.04 -2.76 7.50
CA PHE A 38 16.33 -2.73 6.21
C PHE A 38 14.82 -2.95 6.34
N ALA A 39 14.35 -3.46 7.48
CA ALA A 39 12.96 -3.91 7.65
C ALA A 39 11.91 -2.82 7.37
N CYS A 40 12.23 -1.56 7.64
CA CYS A 40 11.33 -0.44 7.36
C CYS A 40 11.69 0.34 6.09
N SER A 41 12.60 -0.17 5.28
CA SER A 41 12.92 0.42 3.98
C SER A 41 11.98 -0.16 2.92
N PRO A 42 11.09 0.65 2.33
CA PRO A 42 10.24 0.18 1.24
C PRO A 42 11.10 -0.27 0.06
N THR A 43 10.75 -1.40 -0.51
CA THR A 43 11.49 -2.02 -1.61
C THR A 43 10.71 -1.96 -2.92
N MET A 44 11.32 -2.40 -4.02
CA MET A 44 10.70 -2.48 -5.33
C MET A 44 10.17 -1.11 -5.81
N TYR A 45 8.96 -1.09 -6.38
CA TYR A 45 8.32 0.14 -6.86
C TYR A 45 7.80 1.06 -5.74
N TYR A 46 7.91 0.62 -4.47
CA TYR A 46 7.66 1.48 -3.30
C TYR A 46 8.93 2.18 -2.77
N ALA A 47 10.11 1.86 -3.28
CA ALA A 47 11.36 2.45 -2.80
C ALA A 47 11.34 3.99 -2.90
N THR A 48 12.07 4.68 -2.03
CA THR A 48 12.09 6.14 -1.95
C THR A 48 12.56 6.82 -3.25
N SER A 49 13.34 6.13 -4.06
CA SER A 49 13.83 6.60 -5.37
C SER A 49 12.82 6.44 -6.51
N THR A 50 11.75 5.70 -6.31
CA THR A 50 10.72 5.47 -7.34
C THR A 50 9.71 6.61 -7.40
N PRO A 51 8.94 6.75 -8.50
CA PRO A 51 7.90 7.78 -8.61
C PRO A 51 6.90 7.75 -7.45
N LEU A 52 6.53 6.57 -6.97
CA LEU A 52 5.58 6.43 -5.85
C LEU A 52 6.19 6.92 -4.54
N GLY A 53 7.42 6.52 -4.23
CA GLY A 53 8.12 7.01 -3.04
C GLY A 53 8.35 8.52 -3.07
N GLN A 54 8.74 9.06 -4.22
CA GLN A 54 8.91 10.51 -4.42
C GLN A 54 7.59 11.27 -4.26
N ALA A 55 6.47 10.73 -4.76
CA ALA A 55 5.14 11.33 -4.58
C ALA A 55 4.75 11.40 -3.11
N ALA A 56 4.94 10.31 -2.35
CA ALA A 56 4.67 10.27 -0.92
C ALA A 56 5.50 11.32 -0.17
N GLN A 57 6.81 11.37 -0.40
CA GLN A 57 7.71 12.35 0.23
C GLN A 57 7.36 13.79 -0.15
N ARG A 58 7.00 14.04 -1.41
CA ARG A 58 6.63 15.39 -1.87
C ARG A 58 5.36 15.89 -1.20
N ILE A 59 4.34 15.06 -1.08
CA ILE A 59 3.09 15.41 -0.37
C ILE A 59 3.39 15.67 1.10
N GLN A 60 4.18 14.84 1.73
CA GLN A 60 4.59 15.02 3.11
C GLN A 60 5.43 16.27 3.36
N GLY A 61 6.23 16.69 2.38
CA GLY A 61 6.95 17.96 2.43
C GLY A 61 6.04 19.21 2.33
N ARG A 62 4.82 19.05 1.79
CA ARG A 62 3.84 20.13 1.62
C ARG A 62 2.78 20.16 2.71
N SER A 63 2.48 19.01 3.33
CA SER A 63 1.45 18.86 4.35
C SER A 63 2.07 18.39 5.67
N PRO A 64 1.87 19.11 6.76
CA PRO A 64 2.33 18.68 8.09
C PRO A 64 1.56 17.46 8.61
N ALA A 65 0.38 17.18 8.07
CA ALA A 65 -0.49 16.06 8.41
C ALA A 65 -1.21 15.55 7.17
N ALA A 66 -0.47 14.81 6.33
CA ALA A 66 -0.99 14.30 5.05
C ALA A 66 -2.06 13.21 5.27
N LYS A 67 -3.09 13.24 4.43
CA LYS A 67 -4.06 12.16 4.31
C LYS A 67 -3.79 11.38 3.03
N ILE A 68 -3.44 10.12 3.15
CA ILE A 68 -3.02 9.26 2.04
C ILE A 68 -4.00 8.08 1.93
N GLY A 69 -4.62 7.94 0.77
CA GLY A 69 -5.44 6.78 0.42
C GLY A 69 -4.69 5.88 -0.56
N ILE A 70 -4.74 4.57 -0.34
CA ILE A 70 -4.07 3.58 -1.18
C ILE A 70 -5.08 2.49 -1.54
N VAL A 71 -5.30 2.26 -2.84
CA VAL A 71 -6.06 1.13 -3.35
C VAL A 71 -5.10 -0.04 -3.59
N GLY A 72 -5.37 -1.14 -2.89
CA GLY A 72 -4.45 -2.26 -2.78
C GLY A 72 -3.51 -2.13 -1.59
N GLN A 73 -3.45 -3.15 -0.74
CA GLN A 73 -2.62 -3.16 0.46
C GLN A 73 -1.31 -3.91 0.26
N GLY A 74 -1.35 -5.01 -0.50
CA GLY A 74 -0.19 -5.84 -0.75
C GLY A 74 0.50 -6.28 0.55
N SER A 75 1.81 -6.15 0.63
CA SER A 75 2.58 -6.40 1.85
C SER A 75 2.46 -5.29 2.91
N GLY A 76 1.75 -4.21 2.61
CA GLY A 76 1.67 -3.03 3.46
C GLY A 76 2.85 -2.05 3.32
N ALA A 77 3.66 -2.15 2.26
CA ALA A 77 4.90 -1.39 2.09
C ALA A 77 4.72 0.14 2.20
N MET A 78 3.58 0.68 1.72
CA MET A 78 3.26 2.10 1.87
C MET A 78 3.17 2.56 3.33
N ALA A 79 2.93 1.66 4.26
CA ALA A 79 2.88 1.98 5.70
C ALA A 79 4.21 2.55 6.23
N ALA A 80 5.34 2.19 5.61
CA ALA A 80 6.65 2.72 5.98
C ALA A 80 6.78 4.25 5.76
N TYR A 81 5.92 4.85 4.95
CA TYR A 81 5.88 6.29 4.77
C TYR A 81 5.01 7.02 5.80
N LYS A 82 4.22 6.31 6.63
CA LYS A 82 3.29 6.97 7.54
C LYS A 82 4.01 7.60 8.72
N ARG A 83 3.92 8.94 8.83
CA ARG A 83 4.36 9.72 10.00
C ARG A 83 3.26 9.82 11.05
N ALA A 84 3.59 10.17 12.28
CA ALA A 84 2.67 10.28 13.41
C ALA A 84 1.43 11.15 13.10
N ALA A 85 1.63 12.30 12.48
CA ALA A 85 0.55 13.24 12.15
C ALA A 85 -0.28 12.82 10.94
N ASP A 86 0.23 11.91 10.09
CA ASP A 86 -0.45 11.50 8.87
C ASP A 86 -1.64 10.56 9.17
N LYS A 87 -2.63 10.59 8.29
CA LYS A 87 -3.70 9.58 8.24
C LYS A 87 -3.53 8.75 6.97
N MET A 88 -3.46 7.44 7.14
CA MET A 88 -3.33 6.51 6.02
C MET A 88 -4.49 5.53 6.01
N THR A 89 -5.06 5.31 4.83
CA THR A 89 -6.17 4.38 4.62
C THR A 89 -5.83 3.47 3.45
N PHE A 90 -5.85 2.17 3.68
CA PHE A 90 -5.87 1.16 2.62
C PHE A 90 -7.31 0.82 2.25
N PHE A 91 -7.57 0.66 0.97
CA PHE A 91 -8.79 0.09 0.41
C PHE A 91 -8.42 -1.26 -0.20
N GLU A 92 -8.83 -2.35 0.45
CA GLU A 92 -8.40 -3.70 0.10
C GLU A 92 -9.62 -4.60 -0.12
N ILE A 93 -9.61 -5.33 -1.23
CA ILE A 93 -10.72 -6.20 -1.58
C ILE A 93 -10.64 -7.57 -0.89
N ASP A 94 -9.42 -8.07 -0.64
CA ASP A 94 -9.20 -9.39 -0.07
C ASP A 94 -8.86 -9.30 1.43
N PRO A 95 -9.76 -9.76 2.32
CA PRO A 95 -9.48 -9.77 3.76
C PRO A 95 -8.28 -10.65 4.14
N MET A 96 -7.85 -11.56 3.26
CA MET A 96 -6.67 -12.37 3.50
C MET A 96 -5.39 -11.55 3.31
N VAL A 97 -5.37 -10.62 2.33
CA VAL A 97 -4.26 -9.66 2.16
C VAL A 97 -4.10 -8.80 3.40
N ASP A 98 -5.19 -8.22 3.93
CA ASP A 98 -5.14 -7.43 5.17
C ASP A 98 -4.63 -8.27 6.35
N ARG A 99 -5.08 -9.51 6.49
CA ARG A 99 -4.63 -10.40 7.56
C ARG A 99 -3.14 -10.71 7.46
N VAL A 100 -2.64 -11.09 6.27
CA VAL A 100 -1.24 -11.47 6.06
C VAL A 100 -0.30 -10.27 6.21
N SER A 101 -0.67 -9.10 5.70
CA SER A 101 0.15 -7.89 5.81
C SER A 101 0.24 -7.33 7.23
N ARG A 102 -0.73 -7.67 8.09
CA ARG A 102 -0.72 -7.30 9.52
C ARG A 102 -0.10 -8.35 10.43
N ASP A 103 0.11 -9.56 9.94
CA ASP A 103 0.76 -10.61 10.72
C ASP A 103 2.28 -10.38 10.77
N PRO A 104 2.86 -10.07 11.94
CA PRO A 104 4.28 -9.76 12.06
C PRO A 104 5.19 -10.95 11.77
N SER A 105 4.65 -12.17 11.74
CA SER A 105 5.37 -13.36 11.28
C SER A 105 5.76 -13.23 9.80
N TRP A 106 4.97 -12.50 9.02
CA TRP A 106 5.19 -12.32 7.59
C TRP A 106 5.69 -10.91 7.27
N PHE A 107 4.94 -9.87 7.65
CA PHE A 107 5.27 -8.49 7.34
C PHE A 107 5.15 -7.59 8.57
N THR A 108 6.01 -6.59 8.66
CA THR A 108 6.06 -5.67 9.80
C THR A 108 5.90 -4.20 9.39
N PHE A 109 5.62 -3.91 8.13
CA PHE A 109 5.42 -2.53 7.68
C PHE A 109 4.30 -1.82 8.45
N ILE A 110 3.16 -2.49 8.63
CA ILE A 110 2.00 -1.90 9.32
C ILE A 110 2.20 -1.89 10.83
N SER A 111 2.77 -2.98 11.40
CA SER A 111 2.89 -3.12 12.85
C SER A 111 4.06 -2.36 13.47
N ASN A 112 5.18 -2.22 12.73
CA ASN A 112 6.43 -1.73 13.31
C ASN A 112 7.00 -0.51 12.59
N CYS A 113 6.67 -0.29 11.30
CA CYS A 113 7.27 0.80 10.53
C CYS A 113 6.35 2.01 10.40
N ALA A 114 5.05 1.81 10.50
CA ALA A 114 4.10 2.91 10.52
C ALA A 114 4.13 3.63 11.88
N ASP A 115 4.20 4.95 11.83
CA ASP A 115 4.09 5.76 13.05
C ASP A 115 2.61 6.01 13.38
N GLY A 116 2.01 5.07 14.10
CA GLY A 116 0.62 5.08 14.54
C GLY A 116 -0.35 4.27 13.66
N PRO A 117 -1.64 4.30 13.97
CA PRO A 117 -2.63 3.38 13.40
C PRO A 117 -2.89 3.65 11.92
N ILE A 118 -3.16 2.56 11.19
CA ILE A 118 -3.58 2.56 9.79
C ILE A 118 -4.97 1.94 9.68
N ARG A 119 -5.86 2.65 9.00
CA ARG A 119 -7.21 2.16 8.67
C ARG A 119 -7.13 1.28 7.44
N THR A 120 -7.81 0.14 7.45
CA THR A 120 -8.15 -0.62 6.24
C THR A 120 -9.67 -0.64 6.06
N VAL A 121 -10.11 -0.38 4.83
CA VAL A 121 -11.51 -0.49 4.41
C VAL A 121 -11.60 -1.67 3.47
N LEU A 122 -12.26 -2.73 3.94
CA LEU A 122 -12.45 -3.95 3.15
C LEU A 122 -13.59 -3.78 2.15
N GLY A 123 -13.35 -4.23 0.93
CA GLY A 123 -14.33 -4.25 -0.16
C GLY A 123 -13.78 -3.68 -1.46
N ASP A 124 -14.64 -3.67 -2.49
CA ASP A 124 -14.30 -3.05 -3.77
C ASP A 124 -13.98 -1.57 -3.59
N ALA A 125 -12.78 -1.17 -4.01
CA ALA A 125 -12.26 0.18 -3.77
C ALA A 125 -13.11 1.25 -4.45
N ARG A 126 -13.64 1.02 -5.65
CA ARG A 126 -14.53 1.96 -6.34
C ARG A 126 -15.78 2.25 -5.52
N LEU A 127 -16.35 1.23 -4.88
CA LEU A 127 -17.56 1.36 -4.07
C LEU A 127 -17.27 1.93 -2.68
N THR A 128 -16.15 1.54 -2.08
CA THR A 128 -15.79 1.98 -0.73
C THR A 128 -15.27 3.42 -0.72
N MET A 129 -14.49 3.82 -1.72
CA MET A 129 -14.02 5.20 -1.88
C MET A 129 -15.16 6.17 -2.19
N ALA A 130 -16.20 5.74 -2.90
CA ALA A 130 -17.39 6.57 -3.16
C ALA A 130 -18.15 7.00 -1.88
N ARG A 131 -17.82 6.41 -0.72
CA ARG A 131 -18.38 6.78 0.60
C ARG A 131 -17.51 7.77 1.38
N GLU A 132 -16.31 8.05 0.88
CA GLU A 132 -15.43 9.06 1.47
C GLU A 132 -15.89 10.47 1.07
N ALA A 133 -15.63 11.45 1.91
CA ALA A 133 -16.00 12.83 1.61
C ALA A 133 -15.10 13.42 0.50
N PRO A 134 -15.63 14.25 -0.41
CA PRO A 134 -14.83 14.99 -1.37
C PRO A 134 -13.71 15.80 -0.71
N GLY A 135 -12.59 15.97 -1.39
CA GLY A 135 -11.44 16.74 -0.90
C GLY A 135 -10.78 16.16 0.35
N THR A 136 -10.88 14.84 0.55
CA THR A 136 -10.34 14.18 1.77
C THR A 136 -8.84 13.97 1.70
N TYR A 137 -8.29 13.58 0.55
CA TYR A 137 -6.94 13.07 0.42
C TYR A 137 -5.97 14.09 -0.18
N ASP A 138 -4.74 14.10 0.35
CA ASP A 138 -3.61 14.82 -0.24
C ASP A 138 -2.93 13.99 -1.35
N LEU A 139 -3.02 12.64 -1.24
CA LEU A 139 -2.50 11.68 -2.21
C LEU A 139 -3.44 10.47 -2.28
N LEU A 140 -3.75 10.07 -3.51
CA LEU A 140 -4.38 8.79 -3.81
C LEU A 140 -3.44 7.95 -4.67
N VAL A 141 -3.23 6.70 -4.25
CA VAL A 141 -2.45 5.69 -4.95
C VAL A 141 -3.39 4.60 -5.42
N ILE A 142 -3.40 4.31 -6.72
CA ILE A 142 -4.19 3.23 -7.30
C ILE A 142 -3.22 2.10 -7.68
N ASP A 143 -3.06 1.14 -6.78
CA ASP A 143 -2.08 0.05 -6.86
C ASP A 143 -2.77 -1.32 -6.67
N ALA A 144 -3.96 -1.47 -7.23
CA ALA A 144 -4.68 -2.73 -7.22
C ALA A 144 -4.40 -3.52 -8.49
N PHE A 145 -3.86 -4.71 -8.33
CA PHE A 145 -3.62 -5.65 -9.42
C PHE A 145 -4.42 -6.93 -9.20
N SER A 146 -5.05 -7.41 -10.28
CA SER A 146 -5.64 -8.74 -10.36
C SER A 146 -4.86 -9.52 -11.40
N SER A 147 -4.05 -10.49 -10.98
CA SER A 147 -3.01 -11.06 -11.81
C SER A 147 -2.05 -9.96 -12.30
N ASP A 148 -1.75 -9.88 -13.59
CA ASP A 148 -0.80 -8.93 -14.16
C ASP A 148 -1.48 -7.63 -14.69
N ALA A 149 -2.74 -7.39 -14.34
CA ALA A 149 -3.50 -6.25 -14.85
C ALA A 149 -4.27 -5.50 -13.75
N VAL A 150 -4.38 -4.18 -13.91
CA VAL A 150 -5.28 -3.37 -13.10
C VAL A 150 -6.73 -3.70 -13.49
N PRO A 151 -7.64 -3.97 -12.54
CA PRO A 151 -9.04 -4.20 -12.85
C PRO A 151 -9.66 -3.03 -13.62
N THR A 152 -10.22 -3.31 -14.80
CA THR A 152 -10.70 -2.28 -15.73
C THR A 152 -11.73 -1.33 -15.10
N HIS A 153 -12.58 -1.83 -14.18
CA HIS A 153 -13.58 -0.99 -13.50
C HIS A 153 -12.96 0.10 -12.61
N LEU A 154 -11.69 -0.03 -12.21
CA LEU A 154 -10.95 1.01 -11.48
C LEU A 154 -10.35 2.08 -12.41
N LEU A 155 -10.34 1.85 -13.73
CA LEU A 155 -9.72 2.74 -14.72
C LEU A 155 -10.75 3.40 -15.66
N THR A 156 -12.05 3.29 -15.38
CA THR A 156 -13.07 3.98 -16.17
C THR A 156 -13.03 5.48 -15.94
N VAL A 157 -13.56 6.25 -16.89
CA VAL A 157 -13.65 7.73 -16.76
C VAL A 157 -14.39 8.13 -15.50
N GLU A 158 -15.47 7.42 -15.15
CA GLU A 158 -16.27 7.67 -13.94
C GLU A 158 -15.46 7.39 -12.68
N ALA A 159 -14.66 6.31 -12.65
CA ALA A 159 -13.80 5.99 -11.52
C ALA A 159 -12.74 7.08 -11.32
N ILE A 160 -12.05 7.46 -12.40
CA ILE A 160 -11.01 8.51 -12.35
C ILE A 160 -11.62 9.86 -11.89
N ARG A 161 -12.79 10.25 -12.39
CA ARG A 161 -13.49 11.45 -11.90
C ARG A 161 -13.77 11.36 -10.41
N GLY A 162 -14.31 10.23 -9.94
CA GLY A 162 -14.56 10.03 -8.52
C GLY A 162 -13.29 10.12 -7.68
N TYR A 163 -12.13 9.63 -8.17
CA TYR A 163 -10.85 9.77 -7.46
C TYR A 163 -10.36 11.22 -7.42
N LEU A 164 -10.53 11.97 -8.51
CA LEU A 164 -10.17 13.39 -8.54
C LEU A 164 -11.03 14.21 -7.58
N ASP A 165 -12.31 13.90 -7.44
CA ASP A 165 -13.21 14.56 -6.49
C ASP A 165 -12.79 14.32 -5.02
N LEU A 166 -12.10 13.21 -4.73
CA LEU A 166 -11.59 12.91 -3.39
C LEU A 166 -10.28 13.62 -3.06
N LEU A 167 -9.57 14.13 -4.06
CA LEU A 167 -8.34 14.89 -3.84
C LEU A 167 -8.65 16.31 -3.38
N LYS A 168 -7.81 16.81 -2.49
CA LYS A 168 -7.81 18.23 -2.14
C LYS A 168 -7.39 19.09 -3.33
N PRO A 169 -7.90 20.31 -3.45
CA PRO A 169 -7.46 21.24 -4.48
C PRO A 169 -5.98 21.64 -4.38
#